data_2114b6d303089c4e8bcd0edfa99b9e93
#
_entry.id   2114b6d303089c4e8bcd0edfa99b9e93
#
_cell.length_a   1.000
_cell.length_b   1.000
_cell.length_c   1.000
_cell.angle_alpha   90.00
_cell.angle_beta   90.00
_cell.angle_gamma   90.00
#
_symmetry.space_group_name_H-M   'P 1'
#
loop_
_entity.id
_entity.type
_entity.pdbx_description
1 polymer ?
#
loop_
_entity_poly.entity_id
_entity_poly.type
_entity_poly.pdbx_seq_one_letter_code
_entity_poly.pdbx_strand_id
1 'polypeptide(L)'
;SIDRDLVFRVLDAVNAGDAGEILQVINALAEQSVDFQGALAALISTLHRLALAQLLPDAIENSEGDRDRVLAMAQIMTPEDVQLYYQIALHGRRDLPLALSARQGFEMCLLRMLSFKPVPTKPQGSSPSKGGFSASAALGQAKAAPPSVVTRPALSATVVAPVMPAPIVASPPIVERVV
;
A
#
# COMPACT_ATOMS: atom_id res chain seq x y z
N SER A 1 -1.39 11.47 -24.78
CA SER A 1 -2.23 10.87 -23.73
C SER A 1 -1.57 9.59 -23.31
N ILE A 2 -1.44 9.40 -22.00
CA ILE A 2 -0.93 8.15 -21.42
C ILE A 2 -1.83 7.04 -21.91
N ASP A 3 -1.22 5.99 -22.43
CA ASP A 3 -1.97 4.84 -22.91
C ASP A 3 -2.65 4.17 -21.70
N ARG A 4 -3.97 4.25 -21.63
CA ARG A 4 -4.78 3.64 -20.57
C ARG A 4 -4.57 2.14 -20.50
N ASP A 5 -4.27 1.50 -21.63
CA ASP A 5 -3.95 0.10 -21.65
C ASP A 5 -2.73 -0.22 -20.79
N LEU A 6 -1.75 0.67 -20.72
CA LEU A 6 -0.58 0.51 -19.86
C LEU A 6 -0.95 0.58 -18.36
N VAL A 7 -1.89 1.46 -17.98
CA VAL A 7 -2.36 1.54 -16.58
C VAL A 7 -3.06 0.25 -16.17
N PHE A 8 -3.92 -0.28 -17.03
CA PHE A 8 -4.59 -1.56 -16.75
C PHE A 8 -3.60 -2.73 -16.73
N ARG A 9 -2.60 -2.75 -17.61
CA ARG A 9 -1.52 -3.76 -17.57
C ARG A 9 -0.75 -3.69 -16.26
N VAL A 10 -0.45 -2.50 -15.76
CA VAL A 10 0.15 -2.31 -14.43
C VAL A 10 -0.72 -2.92 -13.34
N LEU A 11 -2.03 -2.62 -13.35
CA LEU A 11 -2.96 -3.14 -12.35
C LEU A 11 -3.12 -4.67 -12.44
N ASP A 12 -3.18 -5.23 -13.65
CA ASP A 12 -3.21 -6.67 -13.88
C ASP A 12 -1.94 -7.33 -13.33
N ALA A 13 -0.77 -6.78 -13.63
CA ALA A 13 0.52 -7.29 -13.15
C ALA A 13 0.66 -7.19 -11.62
N VAL A 14 0.26 -6.06 -11.03
CA VAL A 14 0.21 -5.90 -9.57
C VAL A 14 -0.76 -6.90 -8.96
N ASN A 15 -1.95 -7.06 -9.55
CA ASN A 15 -2.94 -8.01 -9.06
C ASN A 15 -2.49 -9.46 -9.20
N ALA A 16 -1.73 -9.80 -10.23
CA ALA A 16 -1.12 -11.12 -10.40
C ALA A 16 0.11 -11.36 -9.51
N GLY A 17 0.72 -10.29 -8.97
CA GLY A 17 2.00 -10.38 -8.26
C GLY A 17 3.19 -10.60 -9.20
N ASP A 18 3.08 -10.18 -10.46
CA ASP A 18 4.08 -10.40 -11.51
C ASP A 18 5.05 -9.22 -11.61
N ALA A 19 6.20 -9.34 -10.93
CA ALA A 19 7.27 -8.36 -10.98
C ALA A 19 7.91 -8.25 -12.37
N GLY A 20 7.95 -9.34 -13.13
CA GLY A 20 8.52 -9.36 -14.47
C GLY A 20 7.71 -8.50 -15.43
N GLU A 21 6.38 -8.67 -15.44
CA GLU A 21 5.48 -7.86 -16.26
C GLU A 21 5.52 -6.37 -15.87
N ILE A 22 5.61 -6.06 -14.57
CA ILE A 22 5.77 -4.68 -14.10
C ILE A 22 7.00 -4.02 -14.71
N LEU A 23 8.16 -4.70 -14.70
CA LEU A 23 9.38 -4.16 -15.29
C LEU A 23 9.25 -3.97 -16.80
N GLN A 24 8.57 -4.89 -17.51
CA GLN A 24 8.29 -4.74 -18.95
C GLN A 24 7.44 -3.50 -19.22
N VAL A 25 6.39 -3.27 -18.46
CA VAL A 25 5.54 -2.08 -18.61
C VAL A 25 6.31 -0.80 -18.32
N ILE A 26 7.15 -0.76 -17.28
CA ILE A 26 8.00 0.40 -16.97
C ILE A 26 8.98 0.69 -18.11
N ASN A 27 9.58 -0.35 -18.70
CA ASN A 27 10.48 -0.19 -19.84
C ASN A 27 9.73 0.34 -21.06
N ALA A 28 8.56 -0.19 -21.37
CA ALA A 28 7.71 0.30 -22.47
C ALA A 28 7.33 1.78 -22.28
N LEU A 29 6.99 2.19 -21.05
CA LEU A 29 6.75 3.60 -20.72
C LEU A 29 7.98 4.47 -20.95
N ALA A 30 9.15 3.99 -20.55
CA ALA A 30 10.41 4.72 -20.72
C ALA A 30 10.79 4.89 -22.20
N GLU A 31 10.62 3.86 -23.03
CA GLU A 31 10.88 3.88 -24.47
C GLU A 31 9.98 4.89 -25.21
N GLN A 32 8.73 5.01 -24.76
CA GLN A 32 7.78 5.96 -25.32
C GLN A 32 7.95 7.39 -24.77
N SER A 33 8.96 7.65 -23.96
CA SER A 33 9.21 8.95 -23.31
C SER A 33 7.98 9.46 -22.54
N VAL A 34 7.23 8.55 -21.92
CA VAL A 34 6.02 8.88 -21.19
C VAL A 34 6.35 9.65 -19.91
N ASP A 35 5.50 10.61 -19.58
CA ASP A 35 5.54 11.30 -18.30
C ASP A 35 5.11 10.37 -17.14
N PHE A 36 6.07 9.94 -16.32
CA PHE A 36 5.82 9.08 -15.16
C PHE A 36 4.94 9.74 -14.09
N GLN A 37 4.92 11.08 -14.00
CA GLN A 37 4.00 11.80 -13.11
C GLN A 37 2.56 11.65 -13.61
N GLY A 38 2.37 11.83 -14.90
CA GLY A 38 1.08 11.62 -15.54
C GLY A 38 0.63 10.15 -15.47
N ALA A 39 1.55 9.17 -15.66
CA ALA A 39 1.25 7.75 -15.51
C ALA A 39 0.75 7.42 -14.10
N LEU A 40 1.41 7.96 -13.07
CA LEU A 40 0.99 7.78 -11.69
C LEU A 40 -0.35 8.48 -11.39
N ALA A 41 -0.60 9.64 -11.97
CA ALA A 41 -1.88 10.33 -11.85
C ALA A 41 -3.02 9.53 -12.50
N ALA A 42 -2.78 8.94 -13.66
CA ALA A 42 -3.74 8.05 -14.33
C ALA A 42 -4.01 6.78 -13.51
N LEU A 43 -2.97 6.19 -12.90
CA LEU A 43 -3.11 5.04 -12.01
C LEU A 43 -3.99 5.37 -10.79
N ILE A 44 -3.75 6.52 -10.13
CA ILE A 44 -4.57 7.00 -9.00
C ILE A 44 -6.03 7.21 -9.42
N SER A 45 -6.26 7.83 -10.58
CA SER A 45 -7.61 8.05 -11.12
C SER A 45 -8.33 6.73 -11.40
N THR A 46 -7.62 5.75 -11.98
CA THR A 46 -8.19 4.42 -12.26
C THR A 46 -8.53 3.68 -10.95
N LEU A 47 -7.63 3.69 -9.96
CA LEU A 47 -7.89 3.09 -8.65
C LEU A 47 -9.09 3.72 -7.93
N HIS A 48 -9.26 5.05 -8.03
CA HIS A 48 -10.45 5.73 -7.52
C HIS A 48 -11.72 5.25 -8.22
N ARG A 49 -11.70 5.12 -9.56
CA ARG A 49 -12.84 4.60 -10.34
C ARG A 49 -13.14 3.14 -9.98
N LEU A 50 -12.12 2.31 -9.73
CA LEU A 50 -12.30 0.93 -9.25
C LEU A 50 -12.99 0.89 -7.89
N ALA A 51 -12.55 1.71 -6.93
CA ALA A 51 -13.20 1.81 -5.62
C ALA A 51 -14.66 2.26 -5.74
N LEU A 52 -14.95 3.21 -6.62
CA LEU A 52 -16.32 3.65 -6.90
C LEU A 52 -17.13 2.53 -7.56
N ALA A 53 -16.57 1.80 -8.53
CA ALA A 53 -17.21 0.69 -9.22
C ALA A 53 -17.59 -0.47 -8.27
N GLN A 54 -16.78 -0.70 -7.23
CA GLN A 54 -17.06 -1.72 -6.22
C GLN A 54 -18.26 -1.38 -5.34
N LEU A 55 -18.52 -0.09 -5.11
CA LEU A 55 -19.63 0.37 -4.27
C LEU A 55 -20.86 0.77 -5.07
N LEU A 56 -20.66 1.42 -6.20
CA LEU A 56 -21.71 2.02 -7.04
C LEU A 56 -21.39 1.79 -8.53
N PRO A 57 -21.54 0.57 -9.06
CA PRO A 57 -21.16 0.24 -10.44
C PRO A 57 -21.91 1.08 -11.47
N ASP A 58 -23.15 1.48 -11.18
CA ASP A 58 -23.97 2.31 -12.08
C ASP A 58 -23.49 3.77 -12.16
N ALA A 59 -22.70 4.24 -11.19
CA ALA A 59 -22.13 5.58 -11.20
C ALA A 59 -20.90 5.72 -12.12
N ILE A 60 -20.40 4.63 -12.68
CA ILE A 60 -19.26 4.66 -13.60
C ILE A 60 -19.72 5.11 -14.98
N GLU A 61 -19.37 6.33 -15.33
CA GLU A 61 -19.60 6.88 -16.65
C GLU A 61 -18.64 6.28 -17.69
N ASN A 62 -19.12 6.15 -18.95
CA ASN A 62 -18.29 5.67 -20.06
C ASN A 62 -17.63 6.82 -20.84
N SER A 63 -17.41 7.96 -20.20
CA SER A 63 -16.80 9.14 -20.83
C SER A 63 -15.41 8.86 -21.42
N GLU A 64 -14.74 7.86 -20.89
CA GLU A 64 -13.40 7.46 -21.29
C GLU A 64 -13.35 6.20 -22.20
N GLY A 65 -14.51 5.55 -22.41
CA GLY A 65 -14.61 4.36 -23.27
C GLY A 65 -14.07 3.07 -22.62
N ASP A 66 -13.77 3.08 -21.32
CA ASP A 66 -13.15 1.96 -20.60
C ASP A 66 -14.01 1.42 -19.43
N ARG A 67 -15.30 1.80 -19.40
CA ARG A 67 -16.24 1.42 -18.35
C ARG A 67 -16.26 -0.08 -18.07
N ASP A 68 -16.39 -0.88 -19.13
CA ASP A 68 -16.51 -2.33 -19.00
C ASP A 68 -15.23 -2.95 -18.40
N ARG A 69 -14.07 -2.41 -18.75
CA ARG A 69 -12.78 -2.84 -18.21
C ARG A 69 -12.62 -2.47 -16.74
N VAL A 70 -13.06 -1.26 -16.36
CA VAL A 70 -13.11 -0.84 -14.94
C VAL A 70 -14.02 -1.76 -14.14
N LEU A 71 -15.23 -2.04 -14.62
CA LEU A 71 -16.18 -2.94 -13.96
C LEU A 71 -15.63 -4.36 -13.83
N ALA A 72 -15.02 -4.90 -14.89
CA ALA A 72 -14.40 -6.23 -14.86
C ALA A 72 -13.26 -6.30 -13.83
N MET A 73 -12.37 -5.31 -13.80
CA MET A 73 -11.26 -5.26 -12.86
C MET A 73 -11.74 -5.05 -11.42
N ALA A 74 -12.80 -4.29 -11.19
CA ALA A 74 -13.41 -4.10 -9.88
C ALA A 74 -13.97 -5.41 -9.27
N GLN A 75 -14.31 -6.40 -10.12
CA GLN A 75 -14.77 -7.72 -9.67
C GLN A 75 -13.62 -8.67 -9.28
N ILE A 76 -12.42 -8.50 -9.86
CA ILE A 76 -11.28 -9.39 -9.62
C ILE A 76 -10.35 -8.88 -8.52
N MET A 77 -10.34 -7.58 -8.25
CA MET A 77 -9.55 -6.99 -7.15
C MET A 77 -10.38 -6.90 -5.88
N THR A 78 -9.76 -7.19 -4.73
CA THR A 78 -10.45 -6.98 -3.45
C THR A 78 -10.58 -5.49 -3.11
N PRO A 79 -11.62 -5.05 -2.39
CA PRO A 79 -11.74 -3.66 -1.95
C PRO A 79 -10.55 -3.20 -1.11
N GLU A 80 -10.01 -4.10 -0.29
CA GLU A 80 -8.85 -3.85 0.56
C GLU A 80 -7.60 -3.56 -0.29
N ASP A 81 -7.35 -4.36 -1.34
CA ASP A 81 -6.22 -4.17 -2.26
C ASP A 81 -6.36 -2.84 -3.01
N VAL A 82 -7.55 -2.52 -3.50
CA VAL A 82 -7.81 -1.25 -4.21
C VAL A 82 -7.52 -0.06 -3.31
N GLN A 83 -7.98 -0.08 -2.06
CA GLN A 83 -7.73 0.99 -1.10
C GLN A 83 -6.25 1.08 -0.73
N LEU A 84 -5.58 -0.04 -0.51
CA LEU A 84 -4.15 -0.08 -0.21
C LEU A 84 -3.33 0.48 -1.37
N TYR A 85 -3.59 0.05 -2.61
CA TYR A 85 -2.87 0.52 -3.78
C TYR A 85 -3.13 2.01 -4.05
N TYR A 86 -4.35 2.49 -3.80
CA TYR A 86 -4.67 3.89 -3.87
C TYR A 86 -3.81 4.71 -2.88
N GLN A 87 -3.68 4.26 -1.63
CA GLN A 87 -2.83 4.92 -0.63
C GLN A 87 -1.35 4.90 -1.03
N ILE A 88 -0.85 3.74 -1.51
CA ILE A 88 0.54 3.63 -1.96
C ILE A 88 0.79 4.57 -3.14
N ALA A 89 -0.13 4.65 -4.11
CA ALA A 89 -0.01 5.53 -5.27
C ALA A 89 -0.03 7.03 -4.88
N LEU A 90 -0.87 7.43 -3.92
CA LEU A 90 -0.89 8.79 -3.38
C LEU A 90 0.45 9.16 -2.73
N HIS A 91 1.02 8.25 -1.92
CA HIS A 91 2.34 8.44 -1.33
C HIS A 91 3.43 8.50 -2.42
N GLY A 92 3.37 7.59 -3.41
CA GLY A 92 4.27 7.60 -4.54
C GLY A 92 4.26 8.93 -5.31
N ARG A 93 3.08 9.52 -5.52
CA ARG A 93 2.94 10.82 -6.17
C ARG A 93 3.62 11.95 -5.37
N ARG A 94 3.52 11.88 -4.05
CA ARG A 94 4.13 12.85 -3.14
C ARG A 94 5.65 12.70 -3.10
N ASP A 95 6.14 11.44 -3.16
CA ASP A 95 7.56 11.10 -3.08
C ASP A 95 8.27 11.25 -4.44
N LEU A 96 7.52 11.22 -5.56
CA LEU A 96 8.08 11.24 -6.91
C LEU A 96 9.04 12.41 -7.19
N PRO A 97 8.76 13.66 -6.77
CA PRO A 97 9.67 14.79 -6.94
C PRO A 97 10.97 14.67 -6.12
N LEU A 98 10.98 13.81 -5.09
CA LEU A 98 12.11 13.59 -4.20
C LEU A 98 13.00 12.43 -4.67
N ALA A 99 12.53 11.64 -5.64
CA ALA A 99 13.28 10.51 -6.19
C ALA A 99 14.42 11.00 -7.11
N LEU A 100 15.46 10.18 -7.24
CA LEU A 100 16.59 10.46 -8.14
C LEU A 100 16.15 10.62 -9.60
N SER A 101 15.11 9.89 -10.01
CA SER A 101 14.40 10.05 -11.28
C SER A 101 12.94 9.70 -11.13
N ALA A 102 12.08 10.30 -11.99
CA ALA A 102 10.64 9.99 -12.00
C ALA A 102 10.38 8.51 -12.29
N ARG A 103 11.19 7.87 -13.16
CA ARG A 103 11.14 6.45 -13.44
C ARG A 103 11.35 5.62 -12.16
N GLN A 104 12.44 5.88 -11.42
CA GLN A 104 12.73 5.14 -10.19
C GLN A 104 11.66 5.34 -9.12
N GLY A 105 11.13 6.56 -8.99
CA GLY A 105 10.03 6.84 -8.06
C GLY A 105 8.77 6.05 -8.41
N PHE A 106 8.42 5.98 -9.69
CA PHE A 106 7.29 5.18 -10.19
C PHE A 106 7.51 3.68 -9.96
N GLU A 107 8.70 3.17 -10.30
CA GLU A 107 9.10 1.77 -10.07
C GLU A 107 8.98 1.40 -8.58
N MET A 108 9.51 2.22 -7.68
CA MET A 108 9.40 1.99 -6.24
C MET A 108 7.96 1.99 -5.73
N CYS A 109 7.10 2.80 -6.33
CA CYS A 109 5.68 2.79 -6.01
C CYS A 109 5.04 1.44 -6.35
N LEU A 110 5.30 0.91 -7.55
CA LEU A 110 4.77 -0.39 -7.99
C LEU A 110 5.37 -1.57 -7.21
N LEU A 111 6.66 -1.54 -6.91
CA LEU A 111 7.30 -2.57 -6.06
C LEU A 111 6.73 -2.58 -4.65
N ARG A 112 6.37 -1.43 -4.11
CA ARG A 112 5.64 -1.34 -2.83
C ARG A 112 4.28 -2.03 -2.90
N MET A 113 3.51 -1.82 -3.97
CA MET A 113 2.22 -2.50 -4.16
C MET A 113 2.40 -4.02 -4.19
N LEU A 114 3.41 -4.53 -4.90
CA LEU A 114 3.73 -5.96 -4.94
C LEU A 114 4.09 -6.52 -3.56
N SER A 115 4.86 -5.77 -2.77
CA SER A 115 5.34 -6.23 -1.46
C SER A 115 4.21 -6.46 -0.44
N PHE A 116 3.08 -5.81 -0.63
CA PHE A 116 1.91 -5.95 0.24
C PHE A 116 0.91 -7.00 -0.25
N LYS A 117 1.12 -7.55 -1.45
CA LYS A 117 0.28 -8.64 -1.91
C LYS A 117 0.71 -9.95 -1.27
N PRO A 118 -0.18 -10.70 -0.60
CA PRO A 118 0.15 -12.03 -0.12
C PRO A 118 0.48 -12.92 -1.32
N VAL A 119 1.74 -13.29 -1.45
CA VAL A 119 2.16 -14.31 -2.43
C VAL A 119 1.39 -15.57 -2.08
N PRO A 120 0.64 -16.19 -3.02
CA PRO A 120 0.07 -17.51 -2.77
C PRO A 120 1.25 -18.44 -2.50
N THR A 121 1.45 -18.78 -1.23
CA THR A 121 2.45 -19.75 -0.82
C THR A 121 2.00 -21.06 -1.44
N LYS A 122 2.66 -21.50 -2.53
CA LYS A 122 2.60 -22.91 -2.93
C LYS A 122 2.89 -23.70 -1.66
N PRO A 123 2.04 -24.65 -1.27
CA PRO A 123 2.36 -25.50 -0.15
C PRO A 123 3.67 -26.22 -0.50
N GLN A 124 4.76 -25.70 0.05
CA GLN A 124 6.03 -26.36 -0.01
C GLN A 124 5.84 -27.59 0.86
N GLY A 125 5.71 -28.74 0.19
CA GLY A 125 5.55 -30.02 0.84
C GLY A 125 6.63 -30.15 1.90
N SER A 126 6.25 -30.00 3.15
CA SER A 126 7.06 -30.36 4.29
C SER A 126 7.22 -31.86 4.27
N SER A 127 8.30 -32.33 3.64
CA SER A 127 8.79 -33.68 3.86
C SER A 127 9.10 -33.83 5.35
N PRO A 128 8.49 -34.78 6.06
CA PRO A 128 8.85 -35.02 7.43
C PRO A 128 10.25 -35.61 7.43
N SER A 129 11.23 -34.80 7.80
CA SER A 129 12.56 -35.31 8.13
C SER A 129 12.43 -36.18 9.38
N LYS A 130 12.46 -37.49 9.17
CA LYS A 130 12.69 -38.49 10.21
C LYS A 130 14.13 -38.35 10.72
N GLY A 131 14.33 -37.40 11.65
CA GLY A 131 15.51 -37.38 12.52
C GLY A 131 15.13 -37.97 13.86
N GLY A 132 15.33 -39.28 14.00
CA GLY A 132 15.18 -39.97 15.25
C GLY A 132 16.30 -39.56 16.20
N PHE A 133 15.96 -38.91 17.31
CA PHE A 133 16.81 -38.86 18.48
C PHE A 133 16.17 -39.73 19.55
N SER A 134 16.82 -40.87 19.75
CA SER A 134 16.59 -41.80 20.86
C SER A 134 16.93 -41.05 22.16
N ALA A 135 15.94 -40.82 23.00
CA ALA A 135 16.16 -40.39 24.36
C ALA A 135 16.30 -41.63 25.24
N SER A 136 17.50 -41.93 25.67
CA SER A 136 17.79 -42.89 26.73
C SER A 136 17.89 -42.13 28.07
N ALA A 137 17.19 -42.73 29.02
CA ALA A 137 16.97 -42.36 30.40
C ALA A 137 18.18 -41.81 31.20
N ALA A 138 17.92 -40.86 32.07
CA ALA A 138 18.53 -40.83 33.44
C ALA A 138 17.56 -40.13 34.39
N LEU A 139 17.11 -40.92 35.37
CA LEU A 139 16.43 -40.46 36.58
C LEU A 139 17.40 -39.66 37.46
N GLY A 140 16.91 -38.53 37.98
CA GLY A 140 17.60 -37.80 39.03
C GLY A 140 16.63 -36.90 39.76
N GLN A 141 16.17 -37.32 40.94
CA GLN A 141 15.34 -36.58 41.90
C GLN A 141 16.15 -35.44 42.55
N ALA A 142 15.57 -34.26 42.63
CA ALA A 142 15.83 -33.31 43.73
C ALA A 142 14.74 -32.23 43.82
N LYS A 143 13.84 -32.38 44.75
CA LYS A 143 13.52 -31.55 45.93
C LYS A 143 13.20 -30.06 45.70
N ALA A 144 11.98 -29.74 46.07
CA ALA A 144 11.31 -28.44 46.10
C ALA A 144 12.00 -27.34 46.89
N ALA A 145 11.86 -26.11 46.42
CA ALA A 145 11.85 -24.88 47.23
C ALA A 145 10.94 -23.83 46.60
N PRO A 146 10.24 -22.98 47.36
CA PRO A 146 9.13 -22.18 46.90
C PRO A 146 9.52 -20.82 46.27
N PRO A 147 8.60 -20.15 45.57
CA PRO A 147 8.91 -18.96 44.76
C PRO A 147 9.00 -17.70 45.61
N SER A 148 10.07 -16.96 45.41
CA SER A 148 10.24 -15.61 45.96
C SER A 148 9.43 -14.60 45.11
N VAL A 149 8.54 -13.91 45.78
CA VAL A 149 7.78 -12.77 45.27
C VAL A 149 8.75 -11.60 45.03
N VAL A 150 8.95 -11.23 43.77
CA VAL A 150 9.63 -9.97 43.41
C VAL A 150 8.57 -8.90 43.17
N THR A 151 8.54 -7.97 44.12
CA THR A 151 7.71 -6.77 44.11
C THR A 151 8.09 -5.85 42.95
N ARG A 152 7.14 -5.54 42.09
CA ARG A 152 7.26 -4.58 41.01
C ARG A 152 7.07 -3.16 41.55
N PRO A 153 7.97 -2.20 41.33
CA PRO A 153 7.69 -0.80 41.63
C PRO A 153 6.75 -0.21 40.59
N ALA A 154 5.68 0.41 41.05
CA ALA A 154 4.74 1.18 40.26
C ALA A 154 5.41 2.46 39.74
N LEU A 155 5.53 2.60 38.43
CA LEU A 155 5.86 3.87 37.80
C LEU A 155 4.56 4.65 37.59
N SER A 156 4.47 5.78 38.27
CA SER A 156 3.40 6.77 38.18
C SER A 156 3.29 7.30 36.73
N ALA A 157 2.15 7.10 36.12
CA ALA A 157 1.81 7.72 34.86
C ALA A 157 1.47 9.22 35.10
N THR A 158 2.36 10.10 34.67
CA THR A 158 2.05 11.53 34.59
C THR A 158 1.14 11.76 33.37
N VAL A 159 -0.11 12.05 33.65
CA VAL A 159 -1.11 12.46 32.64
C VAL A 159 -0.74 13.86 32.15
N VAL A 160 -0.25 13.97 30.93
CA VAL A 160 -0.09 15.24 30.23
C VAL A 160 -1.44 15.61 29.62
N ALA A 161 -2.03 16.68 30.10
CA ALA A 161 -3.28 17.26 29.59
C ALA A 161 -3.09 17.78 28.14
N PRO A 162 -4.11 17.68 27.27
CA PRO A 162 -4.03 18.21 25.91
C PRO A 162 -4.06 19.75 25.95
N VAL A 163 -3.07 20.37 25.35
CA VAL A 163 -3.01 21.82 25.11
C VAL A 163 -4.01 22.16 24.02
N MET A 164 -5.04 22.93 24.34
CA MET A 164 -5.97 23.53 23.39
C MET A 164 -5.23 24.58 22.53
N PRO A 165 -5.42 24.60 21.20
CA PRO A 165 -4.91 25.68 20.39
C PRO A 165 -5.70 26.97 20.64
N ALA A 166 -4.96 28.09 20.79
CA ALA A 166 -5.53 29.43 20.97
C ALA A 166 -6.31 29.89 19.74
N PRO A 167 -7.35 30.74 19.90
CA PRO A 167 -8.17 31.24 18.80
C PRO A 167 -7.36 32.17 17.88
N ILE A 168 -7.48 31.94 16.58
CA ILE A 168 -6.89 32.77 15.54
C ILE A 168 -7.64 34.12 15.53
N VAL A 169 -6.93 35.19 15.86
CA VAL A 169 -7.45 36.57 15.75
C VAL A 169 -7.54 36.91 14.27
N ALA A 170 -8.75 37.18 13.82
CA ALA A 170 -9.03 37.65 12.46
C ALA A 170 -8.41 39.03 12.25
N SER A 171 -7.60 39.20 11.21
CA SER A 171 -7.07 40.46 10.73
C SER A 171 -8.19 41.30 10.10
N PRO A 172 -8.22 42.64 10.32
CA PRO A 172 -9.24 43.50 9.73
C PRO A 172 -9.04 43.70 8.22
N PRO A 173 -10.08 43.98 7.45
CA PRO A 173 -10.01 44.19 6.01
C PRO A 173 -9.27 45.48 5.66
N ILE A 174 -8.40 45.39 4.67
CA ILE A 174 -7.72 46.53 4.06
C ILE A 174 -8.72 47.31 3.25
N VAL A 175 -9.00 48.54 3.68
CA VAL A 175 -9.80 49.51 2.92
C VAL A 175 -8.91 50.08 1.81
N GLU A 176 -9.22 49.73 0.58
CA GLU A 176 -8.61 50.31 -0.61
C GLU A 176 -9.18 51.71 -0.81
N ARG A 177 -8.33 52.73 -0.67
CA ARG A 177 -8.69 54.12 -0.89
C ARG A 177 -8.40 54.50 -2.34
N VAL A 178 -9.47 54.60 -3.13
CA VAL A 178 -9.43 55.13 -4.50
C VAL A 178 -9.30 56.63 -4.41
N VAL A 179 -8.32 57.20 -5.09
CA VAL A 179 -8.23 58.57 -5.56
C VAL A 179 -7.92 58.56 -7.04
#